data_c8b39a90b0973834010ca35cfef9976e
#
_entry.id   c8b39a90b0973834010ca35cfef9976e
#
_cell.length_a   1.000
_cell.length_b   1.000
_cell.length_c   1.000
_cell.angle_alpha   90.00
_cell.angle_beta   90.00
_cell.angle_gamma   90.00
#
_symmetry.space_group_name_H-M   'P 1'
#
loop_
_entity.id
_entity.type
_entity.pdbx_description
1 polymer ?
#
loop_
_entity_poly.entity_id
_entity_poly.type
_entity_poly.pdbx_seq_one_letter_code
_entity_poly.pdbx_strand_id
1 'polypeptide(L)'
;VREAYGAIATKLAAFGINMDLAPVADIVSEQGNSSLQGRTFGSDGATAAPLVNAAVQSLQEREVSAVLLTFPGEGAVTDGKVSKSLEEMKNSDFLTFQSAIQNGADCIMVSNVSAPEITGDDTPCSLSGTMITDVLRGTLGYNGIVMTDMLGDSAITARYSDGDAAVAAIVAGADILLCPADFSKAYQGVLDAVSAGTITEERIQESLYRIYRVKYKNTLNNVQ
;
A
#
# COMPACT_ATOMS: atom_id res chain seq x y z
N VAL A 1 -10.44 19.35 -3.33
CA VAL A 1 -10.02 17.95 -3.46
C VAL A 1 -10.99 17.18 -4.33
N ARG A 2 -12.29 17.06 -3.97
CA ARG A 2 -13.28 16.26 -4.72
C ARG A 2 -13.35 16.58 -6.21
N GLU A 3 -13.43 17.84 -6.58
CA GLU A 3 -13.51 18.26 -7.98
C GLU A 3 -12.26 17.85 -8.78
N ALA A 4 -11.07 18.10 -8.23
CA ALA A 4 -9.81 17.77 -8.89
C ALA A 4 -9.65 16.26 -9.12
N TYR A 5 -9.82 15.44 -8.06
CA TYR A 5 -9.73 13.98 -8.17
C TYR A 5 -10.87 13.38 -9.02
N GLY A 6 -12.06 13.99 -8.97
CA GLY A 6 -13.15 13.60 -9.85
C GLY A 6 -12.85 13.85 -11.33
N ALA A 7 -12.22 14.97 -11.67
CA ALA A 7 -11.79 15.26 -13.03
C ALA A 7 -10.68 14.30 -13.50
N ILE A 8 -9.72 13.98 -12.62
CA ILE A 8 -8.67 12.99 -12.89
C ILE A 8 -9.29 11.62 -13.16
N ALA A 9 -10.15 11.13 -12.27
CA ALA A 9 -10.80 9.83 -12.41
C ALA A 9 -11.62 9.71 -13.70
N THR A 10 -12.36 10.76 -14.06
CA THR A 10 -13.12 10.78 -15.32
C THR A 10 -12.21 10.61 -16.54
N LYS A 11 -11.04 11.25 -16.53
CA LYS A 11 -10.06 11.09 -17.63
C LYS A 11 -9.42 9.70 -17.64
N LEU A 12 -9.02 9.18 -16.46
CA LEU A 12 -8.44 7.84 -16.35
C LEU A 12 -9.41 6.77 -16.84
N ALA A 13 -10.66 6.82 -16.40
CA ALA A 13 -11.70 5.90 -16.84
C ALA A 13 -11.93 5.96 -18.36
N ALA A 14 -11.90 7.14 -18.96
CA ALA A 14 -12.04 7.31 -20.43
C ALA A 14 -10.89 6.64 -21.22
N PHE A 15 -9.72 6.45 -20.61
CA PHE A 15 -8.59 5.70 -21.18
C PHE A 15 -8.59 4.21 -20.79
N GLY A 16 -9.60 3.74 -20.07
CA GLY A 16 -9.68 2.36 -19.58
C GLY A 16 -8.76 2.07 -18.38
N ILE A 17 -8.22 3.11 -17.74
CA ILE A 17 -7.39 2.97 -16.53
C ILE A 17 -8.34 2.86 -15.33
N ASN A 18 -8.20 1.78 -14.57
CA ASN A 18 -9.10 1.43 -13.45
C ASN A 18 -8.42 1.48 -12.07
N MET A 19 -7.18 1.94 -11.99
CA MET A 19 -6.44 2.12 -10.72
C MET A 19 -5.49 3.31 -10.84
N ASP A 20 -5.44 4.14 -9.79
CA ASP A 20 -4.54 5.30 -9.69
C ASP A 20 -3.68 5.17 -8.42
N LEU A 21 -2.36 5.32 -8.57
CA LEU A 21 -1.42 5.34 -7.43
C LEU A 21 -1.51 6.70 -6.72
N ALA A 22 -2.67 6.98 -6.18
CA ALA A 22 -3.09 8.19 -5.48
C ALA A 22 -4.29 7.90 -4.56
N PRO A 23 -4.48 8.70 -3.49
CA PRO A 23 -3.70 9.86 -3.05
C PRO A 23 -2.48 9.49 -2.21
N VAL A 24 -1.57 10.46 -2.00
CA VAL A 24 -0.56 10.39 -0.93
C VAL A 24 -1.27 10.62 0.39
N ALA A 25 -1.30 9.60 1.24
CA ALA A 25 -1.92 9.62 2.57
C ALA A 25 -0.94 9.97 3.69
N ASP A 26 0.34 10.09 3.35
CA ASP A 26 1.37 10.54 4.28
C ASP A 26 1.09 11.94 4.82
N ILE A 27 1.55 12.22 6.03
CA ILE A 27 1.65 13.56 6.59
C ILE A 27 3.13 13.96 6.66
N VAL A 28 3.45 15.21 6.37
CA VAL A 28 4.84 15.70 6.38
C VAL A 28 4.94 17.08 6.99
N SER A 29 5.87 17.26 7.94
CA SER A 29 6.21 18.57 8.49
C SER A 29 7.13 19.33 7.51
N GLU A 30 7.31 20.65 7.74
CA GLU A 30 8.21 21.47 6.92
C GLU A 30 9.66 20.96 6.92
N GLN A 31 10.11 20.32 7.99
CA GLN A 31 11.42 19.70 8.15
C GLN A 31 11.44 18.22 7.81
N GLY A 32 10.32 17.67 7.37
CA GLY A 32 10.17 16.23 7.06
C GLY A 32 10.71 15.87 5.67
N ASN A 33 10.32 14.69 5.21
CA ASN A 33 10.76 14.14 3.93
C ASN A 33 10.50 15.09 2.75
N SER A 34 11.56 15.61 2.17
CA SER A 34 11.49 16.62 1.10
C SER A 34 10.83 16.10 -0.20
N SER A 35 10.87 14.79 -0.44
CA SER A 35 10.22 14.17 -1.61
C SER A 35 8.69 14.22 -1.54
N LEU A 36 8.13 14.38 -0.35
CA LEU A 36 6.69 14.48 -0.11
C LEU A 36 6.19 15.93 -0.03
N GLN A 37 7.09 16.93 -0.02
CA GLN A 37 6.68 18.34 0.03
C GLN A 37 5.81 18.72 -1.18
N GLY A 38 4.67 19.33 -0.88
CA GLY A 38 3.68 19.70 -1.90
C GLY A 38 2.84 18.53 -2.48
N ARG A 39 3.03 17.31 -2.00
CA ARG A 39 2.27 16.12 -2.43
C ARG A 39 1.27 15.62 -1.40
N THR A 40 1.44 16.01 -0.13
CA THR A 40 0.57 15.61 0.99
C THR A 40 -0.52 16.64 1.26
N PHE A 41 -1.51 16.24 2.05
CA PHE A 41 -2.60 17.12 2.50
C PHE A 41 -2.27 17.88 3.79
N GLY A 42 -1.03 17.84 4.24
CA GLY A 42 -0.55 18.59 5.40
C GLY A 42 0.31 17.77 6.34
N SER A 43 0.54 18.32 7.53
CA SER A 43 1.43 17.76 8.55
C SER A 43 0.69 17.16 9.75
N ASP A 44 -0.63 17.26 9.79
CA ASP A 44 -1.48 16.78 10.87
C ASP A 44 -2.47 15.74 10.33
N GLY A 45 -2.44 14.53 10.89
CA GLY A 45 -3.23 13.40 10.41
C GLY A 45 -4.74 13.60 10.54
N ALA A 46 -5.21 14.25 11.61
CA ALA A 46 -6.63 14.50 11.82
C ALA A 46 -7.20 15.49 10.80
N THR A 47 -6.42 16.51 10.45
CA THR A 47 -6.78 17.52 9.43
C THR A 47 -6.67 16.95 8.01
N ALA A 48 -5.68 16.11 7.74
CA ALA A 48 -5.44 15.51 6.42
C ALA A 48 -6.46 14.39 6.10
N ALA A 49 -6.89 13.61 7.08
CA ALA A 49 -7.75 12.45 6.88
C ALA A 49 -9.04 12.72 6.08
N PRO A 50 -9.85 13.77 6.34
CA PRO A 50 -11.03 14.06 5.53
C PRO A 50 -10.69 14.43 4.08
N LEU A 51 -9.51 15.00 3.82
CA LEU A 51 -9.06 15.36 2.48
C LEU A 51 -8.59 14.12 1.70
N VAL A 52 -7.87 13.20 2.36
CA VAL A 52 -7.51 11.88 1.82
C VAL A 52 -8.78 11.11 1.46
N ASN A 53 -9.77 11.05 2.37
CA ASN A 53 -11.04 10.38 2.10
C ASN A 53 -11.78 10.99 0.91
N ALA A 54 -11.80 12.31 0.80
CA ALA A 54 -12.44 12.99 -0.33
C ALA A 54 -11.78 12.64 -1.67
N ALA A 55 -10.45 12.45 -1.69
CA ALA A 55 -9.72 11.99 -2.87
C ALA A 55 -10.06 10.54 -3.22
N VAL A 56 -9.99 9.63 -2.23
CA VAL A 56 -10.32 8.20 -2.39
C VAL A 56 -11.74 8.03 -2.93
N GLN A 57 -12.73 8.65 -2.29
CA GLN A 57 -14.12 8.56 -2.73
C GLN A 57 -14.30 9.09 -4.16
N SER A 58 -13.67 10.21 -4.51
CA SER A 58 -13.80 10.80 -5.83
C SER A 58 -13.24 9.93 -6.96
N LEU A 59 -12.18 9.15 -6.69
CA LEU A 59 -11.64 8.14 -7.59
C LEU A 59 -12.61 6.94 -7.68
N GLN A 60 -12.97 6.36 -6.54
CA GLN A 60 -13.72 5.10 -6.47
C GLN A 60 -15.19 5.25 -6.93
N GLU A 61 -15.83 6.42 -6.74
CA GLU A 61 -17.15 6.75 -7.31
C GLU A 61 -17.17 6.73 -8.85
N ARG A 62 -16.00 6.81 -9.50
CA ARG A 62 -15.83 6.79 -10.97
C ARG A 62 -15.12 5.54 -11.48
N GLU A 63 -15.20 4.46 -10.69
CA GLU A 63 -14.65 3.14 -11.05
C GLU A 63 -13.13 3.11 -11.20
N VAL A 64 -12.41 4.08 -10.63
CA VAL A 64 -10.96 4.09 -10.54
C VAL A 64 -10.58 3.78 -9.08
N SER A 65 -9.95 2.65 -8.85
CA SER A 65 -9.50 2.27 -7.52
C SER A 65 -8.37 3.18 -7.04
N ALA A 66 -8.52 3.72 -5.84
CA ALA A 66 -7.49 4.52 -5.20
C ALA A 66 -6.44 3.61 -4.56
N VAL A 67 -5.17 3.96 -4.70
CA VAL A 67 -4.06 3.34 -3.97
C VAL A 67 -3.47 4.36 -3.01
N LEU A 68 -3.66 4.16 -1.71
CA LEU A 68 -3.07 5.06 -0.72
C LEU A 68 -1.56 4.86 -0.63
N LEU A 69 -0.80 5.93 -0.79
CA LEU A 69 0.65 6.00 -0.63
C LEU A 69 0.99 6.70 0.68
N THR A 70 1.99 6.27 1.43
CA THR A 70 2.79 5.05 1.41
C THR A 70 2.86 4.50 2.83
N PHE A 71 2.15 3.45 3.14
CA PHE A 71 2.11 2.88 4.50
C PHE A 71 3.47 2.29 4.90
N PRO A 72 3.99 2.49 6.13
CA PRO A 72 3.34 3.05 7.31
C PRO A 72 3.35 4.58 7.39
N GLY A 73 3.99 5.28 6.49
CA GLY A 73 4.16 6.72 6.44
C GLY A 73 5.62 7.11 6.29
N GLU A 74 5.92 7.89 5.25
CA GLU A 74 7.28 8.33 4.93
C GLU A 74 7.58 9.78 5.35
N GLY A 75 6.61 10.45 5.97
CA GLY A 75 6.74 11.87 6.27
C GLY A 75 7.86 12.24 7.23
N ALA A 76 8.25 11.33 8.13
CA ALA A 76 9.30 11.51 9.12
C ALA A 76 10.46 10.50 8.96
N VAL A 77 10.68 10.01 7.73
CA VAL A 77 11.76 9.07 7.43
C VAL A 77 13.12 9.76 7.48
N THR A 78 14.06 9.12 8.16
CA THR A 78 15.49 9.51 8.19
C THR A 78 16.31 8.26 7.84
N ASP A 79 17.22 8.40 6.87
CA ASP A 79 18.07 7.29 6.41
C ASP A 79 17.29 6.01 6.06
N GLY A 80 16.11 6.15 5.43
CA GLY A 80 15.26 5.04 5.04
C GLY A 80 14.51 4.36 6.19
N LYS A 81 14.48 4.96 7.39
CA LYS A 81 13.86 4.39 8.58
C LYS A 81 12.80 5.29 9.19
N VAL A 82 11.72 4.67 9.64
CA VAL A 82 10.72 5.25 10.53
C VAL A 82 11.15 4.97 11.97
N SER A 83 11.39 6.02 12.76
CA SER A 83 11.86 5.92 14.15
C SER A 83 10.74 6.03 15.17
N LYS A 84 9.47 6.15 14.74
CA LYS A 84 8.30 6.21 15.60
C LYS A 84 7.90 4.81 16.07
N SER A 85 7.50 4.70 17.33
CA SER A 85 6.82 3.52 17.87
C SER A 85 5.44 3.32 17.27
N LEU A 86 4.88 2.12 17.38
CA LEU A 86 3.52 1.81 16.93
C LEU A 86 2.46 2.76 17.52
N GLU A 87 2.61 3.13 18.79
CA GLU A 87 1.67 4.02 19.47
C GLU A 87 1.75 5.46 18.95
N GLU A 88 2.95 5.95 18.68
CA GLU A 88 3.13 7.27 18.04
C GLU A 88 2.55 7.29 16.64
N MET A 89 2.74 6.23 15.84
CA MET A 89 2.16 6.12 14.50
C MET A 89 0.63 6.10 14.54
N LYS A 90 0.01 5.38 15.48
CA LYS A 90 -1.46 5.36 15.67
C LYS A 90 -2.03 6.73 15.99
N ASN A 91 -1.29 7.55 16.72
CA ASN A 91 -1.71 8.89 17.13
C ASN A 91 -1.34 9.98 16.10
N SER A 92 -0.70 9.62 15.00
CA SER A 92 -0.25 10.58 13.96
C SER A 92 -0.47 10.04 12.54
N ASP A 93 0.52 9.36 11.97
CA ASP A 93 0.56 8.95 10.56
C ASP A 93 -0.58 7.98 10.18
N PHE A 94 -0.97 7.08 11.09
CA PHE A 94 -2.03 6.12 10.81
C PHE A 94 -3.43 6.72 10.78
N LEU A 95 -3.64 7.94 11.24
CA LEU A 95 -4.97 8.56 11.25
C LEU A 95 -5.55 8.70 9.84
N THR A 96 -4.73 9.04 8.85
CA THR A 96 -5.15 9.15 7.46
C THR A 96 -5.50 7.79 6.86
N PHE A 97 -4.64 6.78 7.08
CA PHE A 97 -4.87 5.40 6.61
C PHE A 97 -6.10 4.78 7.29
N GLN A 98 -6.19 4.88 8.62
CA GLN A 98 -7.32 4.32 9.38
C GLN A 98 -8.65 4.93 8.94
N SER A 99 -8.69 6.24 8.73
CA SER A 99 -9.88 6.91 8.23
C SER A 99 -10.26 6.41 6.82
N ALA A 100 -9.29 6.25 5.92
CA ALA A 100 -9.53 5.74 4.58
C ALA A 100 -9.96 4.25 4.59
N ILE A 101 -9.39 3.43 5.45
CA ILE A 101 -9.79 2.02 5.67
C ILE A 101 -11.26 1.94 6.09
N GLN A 102 -11.67 2.75 7.06
CA GLN A 102 -13.05 2.82 7.53
C GLN A 102 -14.04 3.29 6.45
N ASN A 103 -13.56 4.05 5.47
CA ASN A 103 -14.33 4.53 4.33
C ASN A 103 -14.17 3.67 3.06
N GLY A 104 -13.61 2.46 3.18
CA GLY A 104 -13.59 1.46 2.12
C GLY A 104 -12.55 1.69 1.02
N ALA A 105 -11.34 2.13 1.39
CA ALA A 105 -10.22 2.23 0.45
C ALA A 105 -9.90 0.88 -0.19
N ASP A 106 -9.78 0.85 -1.52
CA ASP A 106 -9.58 -0.37 -2.31
C ASP A 106 -8.17 -0.96 -2.17
N CYS A 107 -7.13 -0.10 -2.17
CA CYS A 107 -5.74 -0.53 -2.15
C CYS A 107 -4.87 0.37 -1.27
N ILE A 108 -3.89 -0.24 -0.59
CA ILE A 108 -2.84 0.46 0.16
C ILE A 108 -1.48 -0.03 -0.33
N MET A 109 -0.59 0.90 -0.67
CA MET A 109 0.81 0.61 -0.99
C MET A 109 1.64 0.63 0.28
N VAL A 110 2.44 -0.42 0.48
CA VAL A 110 3.38 -0.52 1.60
C VAL A 110 4.78 -0.19 1.13
N SER A 111 5.39 0.78 1.79
CA SER A 111 6.71 1.34 1.48
C SER A 111 7.86 0.36 1.69
N ASN A 112 8.98 0.64 1.02
CA ASN A 112 10.25 -0.07 1.20
C ASN A 112 11.13 0.48 2.35
N VAL A 113 10.65 1.47 3.10
CA VAL A 113 11.33 1.92 4.32
C VAL A 113 11.29 0.83 5.39
N SER A 114 12.23 0.84 6.33
CA SER A 114 12.16 -0.01 7.52
C SER A 114 11.54 0.73 8.71
N ALA A 115 10.98 -0.01 9.66
CA ALA A 115 10.35 0.53 10.87
C ALA A 115 10.77 -0.29 12.10
N PRO A 116 12.07 -0.26 12.49
CA PRO A 116 12.62 -1.16 13.50
C PRO A 116 11.97 -1.05 14.87
N GLU A 117 11.46 0.12 15.26
CA GLU A 117 10.71 0.31 16.52
C GLU A 117 9.36 -0.44 16.53
N ILE A 118 8.87 -0.89 15.36
CA ILE A 118 7.62 -1.64 15.22
C ILE A 118 7.90 -3.09 14.88
N THR A 119 8.81 -3.34 13.94
CA THR A 119 9.09 -4.69 13.41
C THR A 119 10.15 -5.45 14.18
N GLY A 120 10.98 -4.74 14.96
CA GLY A 120 12.11 -5.31 15.70
C GLY A 120 13.38 -5.51 14.88
N ASP A 121 13.35 -5.22 13.58
CA ASP A 121 14.50 -5.34 12.66
C ASP A 121 14.42 -4.33 11.50
N ASP A 122 15.44 -4.36 10.64
CA ASP A 122 15.56 -3.48 9.46
C ASP A 122 14.93 -4.11 8.19
N THR A 123 14.01 -5.06 8.32
CA THR A 123 13.27 -5.59 7.16
C THR A 123 12.42 -4.49 6.52
N PRO A 124 12.46 -4.29 5.20
CA PRO A 124 11.58 -3.35 4.52
C PRO A 124 10.11 -3.65 4.83
N CYS A 125 9.32 -2.62 5.10
CA CYS A 125 7.91 -2.77 5.49
C CYS A 125 7.10 -3.55 4.45
N SER A 126 7.41 -3.39 3.15
CA SER A 126 6.80 -4.15 2.05
C SER A 126 7.09 -5.65 2.08
N LEU A 127 8.11 -6.10 2.82
CA LEU A 127 8.51 -7.50 3.00
C LEU A 127 8.27 -8.00 4.43
N SER A 128 7.69 -7.19 5.31
CA SER A 128 7.52 -7.49 6.73
C SER A 128 6.12 -8.03 7.05
N GLY A 129 6.03 -9.27 7.52
CA GLY A 129 4.79 -9.85 8.02
C GLY A 129 4.22 -9.08 9.21
N THR A 130 5.07 -8.61 10.11
CA THR A 130 4.66 -7.75 11.23
C THR A 130 3.98 -6.48 10.73
N MET A 131 4.53 -5.82 9.70
CA MET A 131 3.94 -4.59 9.18
C MET A 131 2.65 -4.84 8.41
N ILE A 132 2.62 -5.83 7.52
CA ILE A 132 1.45 -6.08 6.65
C ILE A 132 0.38 -6.88 7.39
N THR A 133 0.75 -8.02 7.98
CA THR A 133 -0.23 -8.94 8.56
C THR A 133 -0.66 -8.49 9.95
N ASP A 134 0.28 -8.18 10.86
CA ASP A 134 -0.07 -7.89 12.23
C ASP A 134 -0.56 -6.45 12.42
N VAL A 135 0.12 -5.46 11.80
CA VAL A 135 -0.24 -4.05 11.95
C VAL A 135 -1.35 -3.65 10.97
N LEU A 136 -1.12 -3.72 9.65
CA LEU A 136 -2.07 -3.21 8.68
C LEU A 136 -3.37 -4.03 8.66
N ARG A 137 -3.28 -5.36 8.60
CA ARG A 137 -4.47 -6.22 8.59
C ARG A 137 -5.05 -6.46 9.98
N GLY A 138 -4.21 -6.81 10.96
CA GLY A 138 -4.64 -7.15 12.31
C GLY A 138 -5.05 -5.94 13.13
N THR A 139 -4.16 -4.96 13.30
CA THR A 139 -4.40 -3.80 14.18
C THR A 139 -5.33 -2.76 13.54
N LEU A 140 -5.13 -2.43 12.24
CA LEU A 140 -5.95 -1.44 11.55
C LEU A 140 -7.18 -2.05 10.86
N GLY A 141 -7.32 -3.37 10.82
CA GLY A 141 -8.47 -4.08 10.28
C GLY A 141 -8.60 -4.02 8.75
N TYR A 142 -7.49 -3.84 8.01
CA TYR A 142 -7.53 -3.68 6.57
C TYR A 142 -7.74 -5.00 5.83
N ASN A 143 -8.81 -5.07 5.04
CA ASN A 143 -9.19 -6.25 4.25
C ASN A 143 -9.15 -6.02 2.73
N GLY A 144 -8.62 -4.88 2.27
CA GLY A 144 -8.43 -4.56 0.86
C GLY A 144 -7.13 -5.12 0.29
N ILE A 145 -6.79 -4.67 -0.91
CA ILE A 145 -5.56 -5.05 -1.61
C ILE A 145 -4.35 -4.38 -0.94
N VAL A 146 -3.33 -5.16 -0.63
CA VAL A 146 -2.02 -4.66 -0.25
C VAL A 146 -1.08 -4.77 -1.44
N MET A 147 -0.51 -3.64 -1.85
CA MET A 147 0.49 -3.55 -2.92
C MET A 147 1.84 -3.23 -2.30
N THR A 148 2.93 -3.81 -2.80
CA THR A 148 4.28 -3.36 -2.42
C THR A 148 4.61 -2.05 -3.12
N ASP A 149 5.53 -1.28 -2.59
CA ASP A 149 6.28 -0.32 -3.39
C ASP A 149 7.21 -1.06 -4.37
N MET A 150 7.92 -0.33 -5.22
CA MET A 150 8.73 -0.91 -6.31
C MET A 150 9.80 -1.86 -5.77
N LEU A 151 9.67 -3.17 -6.05
CA LEU A 151 10.65 -4.18 -5.62
C LEU A 151 12.01 -4.04 -6.34
N GLY A 152 12.06 -3.29 -7.45
CA GLY A 152 13.29 -2.92 -8.13
C GLY A 152 14.07 -1.77 -7.48
N ASP A 153 13.56 -1.18 -6.40
CA ASP A 153 14.25 -0.12 -5.67
C ASP A 153 15.53 -0.63 -4.98
N SER A 154 16.50 0.26 -4.81
CA SER A 154 17.79 -0.03 -4.16
C SER A 154 17.64 -0.50 -2.70
N ALA A 155 16.62 -0.03 -1.98
CA ALA A 155 16.33 -0.49 -0.62
C ALA A 155 16.04 -2.01 -0.56
N ILE A 156 15.54 -2.58 -1.66
CA ILE A 156 15.26 -4.00 -1.80
C ILE A 156 16.44 -4.72 -2.47
N THR A 157 16.85 -4.27 -3.68
CA THR A 157 17.81 -4.97 -4.53
C THR A 157 19.21 -5.05 -3.95
N ALA A 158 19.56 -4.17 -3.00
CA ALA A 158 20.83 -4.26 -2.27
C ALA A 158 20.92 -5.49 -1.32
N ARG A 159 19.79 -6.11 -0.97
CA ARG A 159 19.71 -7.16 0.07
C ARG A 159 19.01 -8.43 -0.39
N TYR A 160 18.14 -8.33 -1.39
CA TYR A 160 17.29 -9.43 -1.85
C TYR A 160 17.46 -9.64 -3.36
N SER A 161 17.45 -10.90 -3.81
CA SER A 161 17.22 -11.21 -5.22
C SER A 161 15.76 -10.92 -5.60
N ASP A 162 15.45 -10.76 -6.90
CA ASP A 162 14.07 -10.54 -7.36
C ASP A 162 13.12 -11.65 -6.90
N GLY A 163 13.57 -12.91 -6.94
CA GLY A 163 12.80 -14.07 -6.48
C GLY A 163 12.54 -14.03 -4.97
N ASP A 164 13.60 -13.79 -4.17
CA ASP A 164 13.49 -13.75 -2.71
C ASP A 164 12.59 -12.57 -2.26
N ALA A 165 12.72 -11.40 -2.87
CA ALA A 165 11.87 -10.25 -2.57
C ALA A 165 10.39 -10.54 -2.89
N ALA A 166 10.12 -11.14 -4.05
CA ALA A 166 8.76 -11.50 -4.44
C ALA A 166 8.14 -12.52 -3.48
N VAL A 167 8.87 -13.55 -3.11
CA VAL A 167 8.43 -14.58 -2.15
C VAL A 167 8.18 -13.95 -0.78
N ALA A 168 9.15 -13.17 -0.27
CA ALA A 168 9.02 -12.50 1.03
C ALA A 168 7.80 -11.58 1.10
N ALA A 169 7.53 -10.79 0.05
CA ALA A 169 6.36 -9.91 -0.01
C ALA A 169 5.03 -10.69 0.05
N ILE A 170 4.90 -11.79 -0.71
CA ILE A 170 3.68 -12.63 -0.68
C ILE A 170 3.51 -13.29 0.69
N VAL A 171 4.58 -13.85 1.26
CA VAL A 171 4.56 -14.46 2.60
C VAL A 171 4.19 -13.42 3.67
N ALA A 172 4.70 -12.19 3.53
CA ALA A 172 4.36 -11.09 4.43
C ALA A 172 2.88 -10.66 4.36
N GLY A 173 2.16 -10.97 3.28
CA GLY A 173 0.73 -10.68 3.13
C GLY A 173 0.38 -9.69 2.01
N ALA A 174 1.34 -9.31 1.14
CA ALA A 174 1.08 -8.50 -0.05
C ALA A 174 0.30 -9.29 -1.12
N ASP A 175 -0.56 -8.62 -1.84
CA ASP A 175 -1.41 -9.20 -2.88
C ASP A 175 -0.93 -8.83 -4.30
N ILE A 176 -0.32 -7.65 -4.46
CA ILE A 176 0.23 -7.16 -5.73
C ILE A 176 1.68 -6.74 -5.50
N LEU A 177 2.58 -7.24 -6.36
CA LEU A 177 4.00 -6.91 -6.35
C LEU A 177 4.30 -5.90 -7.46
N LEU A 178 4.86 -4.74 -7.09
CA LEU A 178 5.10 -3.67 -8.04
C LEU A 178 6.53 -3.71 -8.56
N CYS A 179 6.69 -3.69 -9.88
CA CYS A 179 7.94 -3.43 -10.60
C CYS A 179 9.18 -4.12 -10.01
N PRO A 180 9.26 -5.47 -9.95
CA PRO A 180 10.54 -6.13 -9.68
C PRO A 180 11.56 -5.73 -10.76
N ALA A 181 12.85 -5.72 -10.45
CA ALA A 181 13.89 -5.35 -11.41
C ALA A 181 13.95 -6.36 -12.57
N ASP A 182 13.77 -7.65 -12.27
CA ASP A 182 13.63 -8.72 -13.25
C ASP A 182 12.34 -9.51 -13.00
N PHE A 183 11.31 -9.22 -13.80
CA PHE A 183 10.01 -9.87 -13.69
C PHE A 183 10.10 -11.39 -13.83
N SER A 184 10.94 -11.90 -14.74
CA SER A 184 11.03 -13.35 -14.99
C SER A 184 11.59 -14.08 -13.78
N LYS A 185 12.59 -13.51 -13.12
CA LYS A 185 13.17 -14.08 -11.90
C LYS A 185 12.20 -14.01 -10.72
N ALA A 186 11.51 -12.87 -10.55
CA ALA A 186 10.49 -12.73 -9.52
C ALA A 186 9.37 -13.76 -9.69
N TYR A 187 8.84 -13.89 -10.91
CA TYR A 187 7.79 -14.84 -11.24
C TYR A 187 8.24 -16.31 -11.02
N GLN A 188 9.45 -16.66 -11.48
CA GLN A 188 9.99 -18.02 -11.28
C GLN A 188 10.18 -18.32 -9.79
N GLY A 189 10.71 -17.36 -9.01
CA GLY A 189 10.86 -17.52 -7.56
C GLY A 189 9.53 -17.83 -6.87
N VAL A 190 8.45 -17.14 -7.26
CA VAL A 190 7.10 -17.42 -6.71
C VAL A 190 6.61 -18.82 -7.10
N LEU A 191 6.80 -19.25 -8.37
CA LEU A 191 6.41 -20.60 -8.81
C LEU A 191 7.16 -21.69 -8.03
N ASP A 192 8.46 -21.50 -7.84
CA ASP A 192 9.30 -22.44 -7.09
C ASP A 192 8.86 -22.51 -5.62
N ALA A 193 8.54 -21.35 -5.00
CA ALA A 193 8.06 -21.27 -3.63
C ALA A 193 6.67 -21.94 -3.45
N VAL A 194 5.77 -21.81 -4.42
CA VAL A 194 4.48 -22.54 -4.41
C VAL A 194 4.73 -24.04 -4.54
N SER A 195 5.61 -24.46 -5.47
CA SER A 195 5.94 -25.87 -5.66
C SER A 195 6.60 -26.50 -4.43
N ALA A 196 7.38 -25.72 -3.68
CA ALA A 196 8.02 -26.13 -2.43
C ALA A 196 7.07 -26.06 -1.20
N GLY A 197 5.85 -25.51 -1.34
CA GLY A 197 4.90 -25.31 -0.25
C GLY A 197 5.26 -24.14 0.69
N THR A 198 6.22 -23.30 0.35
CA THR A 198 6.56 -22.08 1.09
C THR A 198 5.44 -21.03 0.96
N ILE A 199 4.84 -20.93 -0.22
CA ILE A 199 3.61 -20.19 -0.46
C ILE A 199 2.52 -21.23 -0.71
N THR A 200 1.46 -21.21 0.12
CA THR A 200 0.35 -22.15 -0.03
C THR A 200 -0.63 -21.68 -1.11
N GLU A 201 -1.40 -22.62 -1.67
CA GLU A 201 -2.46 -22.28 -2.63
C GLU A 201 -3.52 -21.38 -1.99
N GLU A 202 -3.85 -21.62 -0.71
CA GLU A 202 -4.78 -20.78 0.05
C GLU A 202 -4.29 -19.32 0.11
N ARG A 203 -2.98 -19.10 0.31
CA ARG A 203 -2.41 -17.75 0.33
C ARG A 203 -2.57 -17.05 -1.02
N ILE A 204 -2.40 -17.77 -2.12
CA ILE A 204 -2.65 -17.22 -3.47
C ILE A 204 -4.15 -16.94 -3.67
N GLN A 205 -5.04 -17.86 -3.25
CA GLN A 205 -6.49 -17.68 -3.35
C GLN A 205 -6.98 -16.46 -2.56
N GLU A 206 -6.43 -16.20 -1.38
CA GLU A 206 -6.72 -14.99 -0.61
C GLU A 206 -6.40 -13.70 -1.37
N SER A 207 -5.23 -13.64 -2.02
CA SER A 207 -4.86 -12.50 -2.85
C SER A 207 -5.79 -12.34 -4.05
N LEU A 208 -6.07 -13.42 -4.76
CA LEU A 208 -6.99 -13.42 -5.90
C LEU A 208 -8.40 -12.98 -5.48
N TYR A 209 -8.88 -13.44 -4.33
CA TYR A 209 -10.19 -13.02 -3.80
C TYR A 209 -10.23 -11.50 -3.57
N ARG A 210 -9.21 -10.91 -2.93
CA ARG A 210 -9.14 -9.46 -2.70
C ARG A 210 -9.08 -8.68 -4.03
N ILE A 211 -8.24 -9.14 -4.96
CA ILE A 211 -8.07 -8.51 -6.28
C ILE A 211 -9.39 -8.59 -7.07
N TYR A 212 -10.03 -9.75 -7.15
CA TYR A 212 -11.26 -9.91 -7.92
C TYR A 212 -12.44 -9.19 -7.28
N ARG A 213 -12.52 -9.14 -5.95
CA ARG A 213 -13.54 -8.36 -5.24
C ARG A 213 -13.49 -6.88 -5.63
N VAL A 214 -12.28 -6.29 -5.74
CA VAL A 214 -12.12 -4.91 -6.18
C VAL A 214 -12.36 -4.77 -7.68
N LYS A 215 -11.77 -5.64 -8.50
CA LYS A 215 -11.86 -5.59 -9.96
C LYS A 215 -13.30 -5.72 -10.48
N TYR A 216 -14.12 -6.52 -9.82
CA TYR A 216 -15.50 -6.84 -10.26
C TYR A 216 -16.58 -6.27 -9.34
N LYS A 217 -16.24 -5.35 -8.41
CA LYS A 217 -17.20 -4.80 -7.43
C LYS A 217 -18.47 -4.22 -8.08
N ASN A 218 -18.33 -3.56 -9.22
CA ASN A 218 -19.47 -2.95 -9.91
C ASN A 218 -20.30 -3.97 -10.69
N THR A 219 -19.68 -5.04 -11.18
CA THR A 219 -20.41 -6.14 -11.86
C THR A 219 -21.25 -6.91 -10.86
N LEU A 220 -20.73 -7.16 -9.64
CA LEU A 220 -21.45 -7.89 -8.59
C LEU A 220 -22.63 -7.09 -8.03
N ASN A 221 -22.53 -5.76 -7.96
CA ASN A 221 -23.62 -4.90 -7.49
C ASN A 221 -24.78 -4.79 -8.52
N ASN A 222 -24.56 -5.11 -9.79
CA ASN A 222 -25.57 -5.06 -10.86
C ASN A 222 -26.34 -6.40 -11.03
N VAL A 223 -26.04 -7.43 -10.24
CA VAL A 223 -26.67 -8.76 -10.30
C VAL A 223 -27.69 -8.96 -9.18
N GLN A 224 -27.97 -7.92 -8.38
CA GLN A 224 -29.08 -7.87 -7.44
C GLN A 224 -30.22 -7.04 -8.05
#